data_6c6461d4ea9652874bab56b6c8b1f5eb
#
_entry.id   6c6461d4ea9652874bab56b6c8b1f5eb
#
_cell.length_a   1.000
_cell.length_b   1.000
_cell.length_c   1.000
_cell.angle_alpha   90.00
_cell.angle_beta   90.00
_cell.angle_gamma   90.00
#
_symmetry.space_group_name_H-M   'P 1'
#
loop_
_entity.id
_entity.type
_entity.pdbx_description
1 polymer ?
#
loop_
_entity_poly.entity_id
_entity_poly.type
_entity_poly.pdbx_seq_one_letter_code
_entity_poly.pdbx_strand_id
1 'polypeptide(L)'
;MFILIGILSACSYNSEVDSASLNGSVGNKQESTEITIQTPMTLSNNDLFPINGEHQYLRLKMVKGKYYEDWTPGPYMGTIWEGYFIIELSDESGNVISQSDLSKIYKEPMIINTSFEIQFDDYNSDGDFDFTIGQYASSNGRYYKLFTIRKDGKIEELPIKGYSSLFISDTTGYYSTKLTKIDNITFKIAYYDNLKGKNLEDFFMWDRNKFIKN
;
A
#
# COMPACT_ATOMS: atom_id res chain seq x y z
N MET A 1 -47.13 74.75 13.26
CA MET A 1 -46.81 73.47 12.66
C MET A 1 -45.90 73.75 11.49
N PHE A 2 -44.59 73.77 11.70
CA PHE A 2 -43.59 74.17 10.71
C PHE A 2 -42.93 72.97 10.11
N ILE A 3 -42.97 72.84 8.82
CA ILE A 3 -42.26 71.77 8.08
C ILE A 3 -40.96 72.37 7.57
N LEU A 4 -39.84 71.83 8.01
CA LEU A 4 -38.50 72.21 7.58
C LEU A 4 -38.07 71.21 6.50
N ILE A 5 -37.90 71.67 5.26
CA ILE A 5 -37.34 70.89 4.16
C ILE A 5 -35.87 71.17 4.10
N GLY A 6 -35.08 70.21 4.41
CA GLY A 6 -33.59 70.25 4.28
C GLY A 6 -33.16 69.64 2.93
N ILE A 7 -32.55 70.49 2.10
CA ILE A 7 -31.95 70.09 0.82
C ILE A 7 -30.48 69.68 1.14
N LEU A 8 -30.16 68.39 0.91
CA LEU A 8 -28.80 67.90 0.95
C LEU A 8 -28.21 67.84 -0.47
N SER A 9 -27.25 68.69 -0.71
CA SER A 9 -26.44 68.73 -1.93
C SER A 9 -25.43 67.54 -1.90
N ALA A 10 -25.52 66.66 -2.89
CA ALA A 10 -24.56 65.58 -3.06
C ALA A 10 -23.38 66.09 -3.92
N CYS A 11 -22.22 66.23 -3.27
CA CYS A 11 -20.96 66.35 -4.01
C CYS A 11 -20.50 64.97 -4.45
N SER A 12 -20.47 64.74 -5.79
CA SER A 12 -19.83 63.60 -6.39
C SER A 12 -18.29 63.75 -6.33
N TYR A 13 -17.66 62.91 -5.56
CA TYR A 13 -16.22 62.76 -5.54
C TYR A 13 -15.83 61.54 -6.42
N ASN A 14 -15.32 61.84 -7.61
CA ASN A 14 -14.67 60.83 -8.45
C ASN A 14 -13.28 60.57 -7.92
N SER A 15 -13.07 59.45 -7.26
CA SER A 15 -11.71 58.91 -7.01
C SER A 15 -11.51 57.79 -8.05
N GLU A 16 -10.66 58.06 -9.01
CA GLU A 16 -10.02 57.03 -9.82
C GLU A 16 -9.16 56.20 -8.86
N VAL A 17 -9.58 54.95 -8.61
CA VAL A 17 -8.77 53.96 -7.94
C VAL A 17 -8.00 53.22 -9.01
N ASP A 18 -6.72 53.52 -9.13
CA ASP A 18 -5.75 52.72 -9.87
C ASP A 18 -5.80 51.28 -9.39
N SER A 19 -6.32 50.40 -10.27
CA SER A 19 -6.28 48.95 -10.05
C SER A 19 -4.86 48.48 -10.27
N ALA A 20 -4.03 48.58 -9.24
CA ALA A 20 -2.78 47.83 -9.18
C ALA A 20 -3.13 46.36 -9.12
N SER A 21 -2.93 45.68 -10.25
CA SER A 21 -2.94 44.24 -10.41
C SER A 21 -1.91 43.60 -9.46
N LEU A 22 -2.38 43.12 -8.31
CA LEU A 22 -1.59 42.21 -7.45
C LEU A 22 -1.65 40.79 -8.05
N ASN A 23 -1.00 40.61 -9.21
CA ASN A 23 -0.55 39.31 -9.66
C ASN A 23 0.74 38.94 -8.91
N GLY A 24 0.59 38.28 -7.80
CA GLY A 24 1.70 37.80 -6.96
C GLY A 24 1.33 36.57 -6.18
N SER A 25 0.65 35.61 -6.82
CA SER A 25 0.64 34.24 -6.33
C SER A 25 1.99 33.61 -6.72
N VAL A 26 3.04 33.89 -5.98
CA VAL A 26 4.23 33.06 -5.96
C VAL A 26 3.85 31.80 -5.22
N GLY A 27 3.16 30.91 -5.91
CA GLY A 27 3.10 29.53 -5.49
C GLY A 27 4.54 28.99 -5.56
N ASN A 28 5.21 28.88 -4.43
CA ASN A 28 6.40 28.04 -4.30
C ASN A 28 5.97 26.64 -4.73
N LYS A 29 6.17 26.32 -6.01
CA LYS A 29 6.25 24.95 -6.46
C LYS A 29 7.48 24.38 -5.75
N GLN A 30 7.26 23.68 -4.66
CA GLN A 30 8.28 22.85 -4.04
C GLN A 30 8.66 21.84 -5.12
N GLU A 31 9.82 21.99 -5.74
CA GLU A 31 10.36 21.03 -6.67
C GLU A 31 10.52 19.74 -5.88
N SER A 32 9.67 18.77 -6.14
CA SER A 32 9.81 17.44 -5.57
C SER A 32 11.08 16.85 -6.19
N THR A 33 12.10 16.62 -5.37
CA THR A 33 13.34 15.98 -5.81
C THR A 33 13.05 14.50 -6.02
N GLU A 34 12.79 14.14 -7.28
CA GLU A 34 12.62 12.75 -7.67
C GLU A 34 13.99 12.12 -7.91
N ILE A 35 14.28 10.99 -7.28
CA ILE A 35 15.52 10.23 -7.44
C ILE A 35 15.20 8.92 -8.16
N THR A 36 15.80 8.71 -9.31
CA THR A 36 15.70 7.43 -10.01
C THR A 36 16.53 6.36 -9.31
N ILE A 37 15.91 5.25 -8.97
CA ILE A 37 16.56 4.08 -8.35
C ILE A 37 17.14 3.21 -9.46
N GLN A 38 18.48 3.07 -9.45
CA GLN A 38 19.24 2.25 -10.40
C GLN A 38 19.94 1.06 -9.74
N THR A 39 20.07 1.09 -8.42
CA THR A 39 20.65 0.01 -7.62
C THR A 39 19.57 -0.57 -6.71
N PRO A 40 19.41 -1.91 -6.64
CA PRO A 40 18.41 -2.50 -5.79
C PRO A 40 18.53 -2.07 -4.34
N MET A 41 17.39 -1.68 -3.73
CA MET A 41 17.32 -1.31 -2.33
C MET A 41 16.25 -2.14 -1.59
N THR A 42 16.54 -2.46 -0.34
CA THR A 42 15.66 -3.28 0.51
C THR A 42 14.70 -2.39 1.29
N LEU A 43 13.40 -2.66 1.20
CA LEU A 43 12.35 -1.98 1.95
C LEU A 43 11.74 -2.82 3.07
N SER A 44 11.89 -4.14 2.99
CA SER A 44 11.54 -5.07 4.06
C SER A 44 12.62 -6.15 4.15
N ASN A 45 13.05 -6.47 5.37
CA ASN A 45 14.08 -7.49 5.63
C ASN A 45 13.66 -8.31 6.86
N ASN A 46 13.40 -9.60 6.65
CA ASN A 46 12.82 -10.47 7.66
C ASN A 46 13.74 -11.67 7.86
N ASP A 47 14.25 -11.86 9.07
CA ASP A 47 14.97 -13.07 9.48
C ASP A 47 13.95 -14.18 9.76
N LEU A 48 14.10 -15.31 9.10
CA LEU A 48 13.22 -16.47 9.26
C LEU A 48 13.62 -17.35 10.45
N PHE A 49 14.76 -17.10 11.12
CA PHE A 49 15.24 -17.88 12.26
C PHE A 49 14.17 -18.08 13.35
N PRO A 50 13.35 -17.07 13.74
CA PRO A 50 12.32 -17.25 14.76
C PRO A 50 11.22 -18.23 14.39
N ILE A 51 11.07 -18.57 13.10
CA ILE A 51 9.99 -19.46 12.62
C ILE A 51 10.50 -20.80 12.11
N ASN A 52 11.73 -20.90 11.57
CA ASN A 52 12.27 -22.16 11.04
C ASN A 52 13.57 -22.62 11.68
N GLY A 53 14.21 -21.78 12.52
CA GLY A 53 15.49 -22.08 13.15
C GLY A 53 16.71 -21.93 12.22
N GLU A 54 16.53 -21.38 11.01
CA GLU A 54 17.59 -21.14 10.04
C GLU A 54 17.72 -19.64 9.76
N HIS A 55 18.96 -19.11 9.75
CA HIS A 55 19.23 -17.73 9.37
C HIS A 55 19.11 -17.54 7.85
N GLN A 56 17.89 -17.50 7.41
CA GLN A 56 17.49 -17.11 6.06
C GLN A 56 16.76 -15.76 6.11
N TYR A 57 16.90 -14.99 5.07
CA TYR A 57 16.31 -13.64 5.02
C TYR A 57 15.36 -13.50 3.83
N LEU A 58 14.09 -13.22 4.12
CA LEU A 58 13.14 -12.82 3.10
C LEU A 58 13.12 -11.29 2.99
N ARG A 59 13.45 -10.80 1.80
CA ARG A 59 13.54 -9.36 1.53
C ARG A 59 12.60 -8.92 0.43
N LEU A 60 11.94 -7.78 0.64
CA LEU A 60 11.32 -7.05 -0.46
C LEU A 60 12.30 -6.00 -0.94
N LYS A 61 12.71 -6.11 -2.21
CA LYS A 61 13.70 -5.21 -2.82
C LYS A 61 13.09 -4.47 -4.01
N MET A 62 13.23 -3.16 -4.04
CA MET A 62 12.95 -2.34 -5.21
C MET A 62 14.12 -2.47 -6.18
N VAL A 63 13.87 -2.90 -7.40
CA VAL A 63 14.92 -3.12 -8.40
C VAL A 63 14.96 -2.01 -9.46
N LYS A 64 13.85 -1.32 -9.65
CA LYS A 64 13.75 -0.21 -10.61
C LYS A 64 12.58 0.68 -10.22
N GLY A 65 12.76 1.99 -10.32
CA GLY A 65 11.70 2.95 -10.07
C GLY A 65 12.23 4.29 -9.60
N LYS A 66 11.50 4.94 -8.73
CA LYS A 66 11.82 6.27 -8.23
C LYS A 66 11.51 6.40 -6.74
N TYR A 67 12.29 7.25 -6.09
CA TYR A 67 12.02 7.77 -4.76
C TYR A 67 11.67 9.25 -4.87
N TYR A 68 10.64 9.66 -4.15
CA TYR A 68 10.27 11.06 -4.02
C TYR A 68 9.51 11.30 -2.71
N GLU A 69 9.29 12.56 -2.37
CA GLU A 69 8.50 12.96 -1.22
C GLU A 69 7.25 13.71 -1.70
N ASP A 70 6.10 13.33 -1.15
CA ASP A 70 4.84 14.03 -1.34
C ASP A 70 4.14 14.19 0.01
N TRP A 71 4.08 15.42 0.48
CA TRP A 71 3.46 15.77 1.76
C TRP A 71 2.03 16.27 1.58
N THR A 72 1.46 16.19 0.38
CA THR A 72 0.05 16.44 0.13
C THR A 72 -0.80 15.39 0.86
N PRO A 73 -1.82 15.80 1.63
CA PRO A 73 -2.69 14.85 2.31
C PRO A 73 -3.27 13.81 1.36
N GLY A 74 -3.01 12.53 1.64
CA GLY A 74 -3.40 11.42 0.76
C GLY A 74 -2.94 10.07 1.31
N PRO A 75 -3.26 8.98 0.61
CA PRO A 75 -2.96 7.62 1.06
C PRO A 75 -1.46 7.29 1.09
N TYR A 76 -0.64 8.06 0.40
CA TYR A 76 0.81 7.87 0.29
C TYR A 76 1.61 9.09 0.76
N MET A 77 0.99 9.96 1.60
CA MET A 77 1.70 11.12 2.14
C MET A 77 3.02 10.70 2.80
N GLY A 78 4.09 11.43 2.50
CA GLY A 78 5.43 11.23 3.06
C GLY A 78 6.47 10.82 2.03
N THR A 79 7.36 9.92 2.43
CA THR A 79 8.40 9.35 1.54
C THR A 79 7.80 8.22 0.71
N ILE A 80 8.07 8.21 -0.60
CA ILE A 80 7.44 7.28 -1.54
C ILE A 80 8.51 6.58 -2.38
N TRP A 81 8.41 5.25 -2.43
CA TRP A 81 9.12 4.37 -3.35
C TRP A 81 8.10 3.79 -4.33
N GLU A 82 8.17 4.20 -5.58
CA GLU A 82 7.26 3.76 -6.64
C GLU A 82 8.04 3.03 -7.73
N GLY A 83 7.70 1.76 -8.01
CA GLY A 83 8.41 1.00 -9.02
C GLY A 83 8.16 -0.48 -9.03
N TYR A 84 9.18 -1.23 -9.44
CA TYR A 84 9.16 -2.67 -9.60
C TYR A 84 9.98 -3.33 -8.51
N PHE A 85 9.42 -4.39 -7.96
CA PHE A 85 9.95 -5.07 -6.79
C PHE A 85 10.14 -6.56 -7.06
N ILE A 86 11.08 -7.13 -6.34
CA ILE A 86 11.24 -8.58 -6.20
C ILE A 86 11.12 -8.98 -4.73
N ILE A 87 10.68 -10.21 -4.51
CA ILE A 87 10.88 -10.90 -3.23
C ILE A 87 12.11 -11.80 -3.41
N GLU A 88 13.07 -11.68 -2.50
CA GLU A 88 14.31 -12.44 -2.52
C GLU A 88 14.46 -13.21 -1.21
N LEU A 89 14.72 -14.50 -1.31
CA LEU A 89 15.17 -15.35 -0.21
C LEU A 89 16.68 -15.55 -0.35
N SER A 90 17.42 -15.31 0.74
CA SER A 90 18.87 -15.52 0.79
C SER A 90 19.27 -16.26 2.06
N ASP A 91 20.47 -16.88 2.05
CA ASP A 91 21.10 -17.45 3.23
C ASP A 91 21.76 -16.38 4.13
N GLU A 92 22.36 -16.82 5.24
CA GLU A 92 23.08 -15.96 6.19
C GLU A 92 24.28 -15.25 5.55
N SER A 93 24.93 -15.87 4.57
CA SER A 93 26.06 -15.29 3.84
C SER A 93 25.63 -14.28 2.76
N GLY A 94 24.33 -14.13 2.54
CA GLY A 94 23.75 -13.25 1.52
C GLY A 94 23.68 -13.87 0.12
N ASN A 95 23.96 -15.20 -0.02
CA ASN A 95 23.75 -15.88 -1.30
C ASN A 95 22.25 -16.01 -1.57
N VAL A 96 21.85 -15.67 -2.78
CA VAL A 96 20.45 -15.75 -3.20
C VAL A 96 20.04 -17.22 -3.39
N ILE A 97 19.03 -17.68 -2.65
CA ILE A 97 18.41 -18.98 -2.79
C ILE A 97 17.36 -18.92 -3.89
N SER A 98 16.48 -17.94 -3.84
CA SER A 98 15.42 -17.75 -4.84
C SER A 98 14.96 -16.30 -4.94
N GLN A 99 14.30 -15.98 -6.06
CA GLN A 99 13.67 -14.68 -6.28
C GLN A 99 12.32 -14.84 -6.97
N SER A 100 11.37 -14.01 -6.61
CA SER A 100 10.08 -13.86 -7.29
C SER A 100 9.89 -12.43 -7.78
N ASP A 101 9.70 -12.24 -9.06
CA ASP A 101 9.49 -10.95 -9.70
C ASP A 101 8.04 -10.51 -9.56
N LEU A 102 7.79 -9.53 -8.71
CA LEU A 102 6.45 -9.04 -8.45
C LEU A 102 5.83 -8.27 -9.62
N SER A 103 6.62 -7.80 -10.60
CA SER A 103 6.08 -7.16 -11.80
C SER A 103 5.26 -8.12 -12.68
N LYS A 104 5.50 -9.42 -12.55
CA LYS A 104 4.70 -10.46 -13.22
C LYS A 104 3.36 -10.72 -12.54
N ILE A 105 3.23 -10.28 -11.29
CA ILE A 105 2.08 -10.54 -10.41
C ILE A 105 1.23 -9.27 -10.26
N TYR A 106 1.89 -8.12 -10.06
CA TYR A 106 1.25 -6.80 -10.03
C TYR A 106 1.43 -6.13 -11.38
N LYS A 107 0.34 -5.78 -12.05
CA LYS A 107 0.37 -5.19 -13.40
C LYS A 107 0.92 -3.77 -13.43
N GLU A 108 0.69 -3.03 -12.34
CA GLU A 108 1.12 -1.65 -12.17
C GLU A 108 2.35 -1.57 -11.25
N PRO A 109 3.16 -0.50 -11.33
CA PRO A 109 4.20 -0.25 -10.36
C PRO A 109 3.64 -0.24 -8.94
N MET A 110 4.35 -0.87 -8.02
CA MET A 110 3.97 -0.87 -6.62
C MET A 110 4.41 0.44 -5.96
N ILE A 111 3.63 0.88 -4.96
CA ILE A 111 3.94 2.05 -4.15
C ILE A 111 4.09 1.63 -2.70
N ILE A 112 5.23 1.97 -2.10
CA ILE A 112 5.54 1.74 -0.70
C ILE A 112 6.01 3.06 -0.08
N ASN A 113 5.47 3.45 1.07
CA ASN A 113 5.81 4.70 1.73
C ASN A 113 6.38 4.53 3.15
N THR A 114 6.64 3.30 3.57
CA THR A 114 7.31 2.98 4.83
C THR A 114 7.94 1.60 4.76
N SER A 115 9.00 1.37 5.54
CA SER A 115 9.49 0.02 5.79
C SER A 115 8.47 -0.78 6.59
N PHE A 116 8.47 -2.10 6.44
CA PHE A 116 7.53 -2.98 7.13
C PHE A 116 8.13 -4.38 7.33
N GLU A 117 7.53 -5.13 8.23
CA GLU A 117 7.82 -6.55 8.44
C GLU A 117 6.77 -7.41 7.75
N ILE A 118 7.21 -8.50 7.13
CA ILE A 118 6.33 -9.51 6.55
C ILE A 118 5.78 -10.37 7.68
N GLN A 119 4.46 -10.61 7.66
CA GLN A 119 3.77 -11.42 8.66
C GLN A 119 3.52 -12.82 8.10
N PHE A 120 4.09 -13.82 8.78
CA PHE A 120 4.04 -15.22 8.36
C PHE A 120 3.01 -16.02 9.14
N ASP A 121 2.43 -17.03 8.47
CA ASP A 121 1.62 -18.09 9.04
C ASP A 121 1.68 -19.31 8.11
N ASP A 122 0.92 -20.37 8.39
CA ASP A 122 0.67 -21.51 7.51
C ASP A 122 -0.85 -21.64 7.37
N TYR A 123 -1.40 -21.13 6.26
CA TYR A 123 -2.86 -21.02 6.08
C TYR A 123 -3.50 -22.28 5.50
N ASN A 124 -2.69 -23.22 5.00
CA ASN A 124 -3.17 -24.43 4.36
C ASN A 124 -2.65 -25.73 5.01
N SER A 125 -1.86 -25.59 6.08
CA SER A 125 -1.26 -26.68 6.87
C SER A 125 -0.36 -27.63 6.05
N ASP A 126 0.38 -27.06 5.07
CA ASP A 126 1.38 -27.82 4.32
C ASP A 126 2.80 -27.74 4.94
N GLY A 127 2.96 -26.91 5.97
CA GLY A 127 4.21 -26.68 6.70
C GLY A 127 5.17 -25.75 5.98
N ASP A 128 4.70 -25.02 4.97
CA ASP A 128 5.40 -23.94 4.31
C ASP A 128 5.05 -22.59 4.98
N PHE A 129 5.80 -21.53 4.70
CA PHE A 129 5.53 -20.20 5.28
C PHE A 129 4.75 -19.35 4.31
N ASP A 130 3.49 -19.09 4.66
CA ASP A 130 2.61 -18.24 3.89
C ASP A 130 2.67 -16.81 4.40
N PHE A 131 2.53 -15.84 3.49
CA PHE A 131 2.54 -14.42 3.81
C PHE A 131 1.76 -13.60 2.78
N THR A 132 1.39 -12.39 3.16
CA THR A 132 0.69 -11.48 2.26
C THR A 132 1.57 -10.32 1.85
N ILE A 133 1.41 -9.86 0.59
CA ILE A 133 1.91 -8.55 0.14
C ILE A 133 0.73 -7.72 -0.33
N GLY A 134 0.65 -6.48 0.17
CA GLY A 134 -0.48 -5.58 -0.01
C GLY A 134 -0.16 -4.30 -0.73
N GLN A 135 -1.18 -3.74 -1.37
CA GLN A 135 -1.17 -2.42 -1.98
C GLN A 135 -2.44 -1.65 -1.59
N TYR A 136 -2.35 -0.32 -1.60
CA TYR A 136 -3.51 0.52 -1.37
C TYR A 136 -4.60 0.25 -2.40
N ALA A 137 -5.84 0.18 -1.94
CA ALA A 137 -7.01 0.00 -2.79
C ALA A 137 -7.96 1.20 -2.69
N SER A 138 -8.27 1.61 -1.46
CA SER A 138 -9.16 2.73 -1.18
C SER A 138 -8.98 3.20 0.27
N SER A 139 -9.67 4.26 0.66
CA SER A 139 -9.71 4.71 2.07
C SER A 139 -10.26 3.64 3.03
N ASN A 140 -10.97 2.64 2.51
CA ASN A 140 -11.61 1.59 3.31
C ASN A 140 -10.82 0.28 3.36
N GLY A 141 -9.71 0.16 2.65
CA GLY A 141 -8.94 -1.10 2.68
C GLY A 141 -7.85 -1.20 1.63
N ARG A 142 -7.20 -2.36 1.63
CA ARG A 142 -6.07 -2.68 0.78
C ARG A 142 -6.31 -3.99 0.04
N TYR A 143 -5.65 -4.15 -1.12
CA TYR A 143 -5.60 -5.42 -1.84
C TYR A 143 -4.35 -6.20 -1.44
N TYR A 144 -4.53 -7.45 -1.05
CA TYR A 144 -3.45 -8.37 -0.70
C TYR A 144 -3.42 -9.55 -1.64
N LYS A 145 -2.22 -9.96 -2.01
CA LYS A 145 -1.93 -11.26 -2.61
C LYS A 145 -1.29 -12.17 -1.59
N LEU A 146 -1.57 -13.44 -1.67
CA LEU A 146 -1.07 -14.47 -0.76
C LEU A 146 0.06 -15.24 -1.45
N PHE A 147 1.16 -15.41 -0.75
CA PHE A 147 2.38 -16.06 -1.20
C PHE A 147 2.78 -17.17 -0.23
N THR A 148 3.63 -18.07 -0.70
CA THR A 148 4.26 -19.10 0.12
C THR A 148 5.74 -19.21 -0.20
N ILE A 149 6.54 -19.63 0.80
CA ILE A 149 7.91 -20.08 0.64
C ILE A 149 7.89 -21.59 0.80
N ARG A 150 8.10 -22.32 -0.29
CA ARG A 150 8.17 -23.78 -0.27
C ARG A 150 9.43 -24.29 0.43
N LYS A 151 9.42 -25.53 0.89
CA LYS A 151 10.58 -26.18 1.55
C LYS A 151 11.86 -26.18 0.72
N ASP A 152 11.73 -26.13 -0.60
CA ASP A 152 12.87 -26.00 -1.53
C ASP A 152 13.33 -24.54 -1.73
N GLY A 153 12.72 -23.60 -0.99
CA GLY A 153 13.01 -22.16 -1.06
C GLY A 153 12.27 -21.42 -2.19
N LYS A 154 11.48 -22.09 -3.02
CA LYS A 154 10.72 -21.44 -4.09
C LYS A 154 9.65 -20.52 -3.50
N ILE A 155 9.57 -19.30 -4.02
CA ILE A 155 8.54 -18.31 -3.67
C ILE A 155 7.50 -18.28 -4.77
N GLU A 156 6.22 -18.52 -4.42
CA GLU A 156 5.13 -18.51 -5.40
C GLU A 156 3.83 -17.92 -4.81
N GLU A 157 2.94 -17.43 -5.69
CA GLU A 157 1.61 -16.98 -5.29
C GLU A 157 0.73 -18.19 -4.99
N LEU A 158 0.06 -18.17 -3.82
CA LEU A 158 -1.00 -19.13 -3.50
C LEU A 158 -2.31 -18.69 -4.15
N PRO A 159 -2.85 -19.48 -5.10
CA PRO A 159 -4.00 -19.05 -5.86
C PRO A 159 -5.30 -19.09 -5.04
N ILE A 160 -6.16 -18.10 -5.31
CA ILE A 160 -7.51 -18.03 -4.74
C ILE A 160 -8.50 -18.07 -5.90
N LYS A 161 -9.37 -19.08 -5.92
CA LYS A 161 -10.31 -19.28 -7.03
C LYS A 161 -11.24 -18.08 -7.22
N GLY A 162 -11.19 -17.47 -8.41
CA GLY A 162 -12.04 -16.35 -8.77
C GLY A 162 -11.62 -14.98 -8.21
N TYR A 163 -10.48 -14.92 -7.51
CA TYR A 163 -9.94 -13.70 -6.93
C TYR A 163 -8.50 -13.46 -7.39
N SER A 164 -8.21 -12.29 -7.89
CA SER A 164 -6.82 -11.87 -8.18
C SER A 164 -6.12 -11.30 -6.94
N SER A 165 -6.88 -10.89 -5.93
CA SER A 165 -6.41 -10.35 -4.66
C SER A 165 -7.55 -10.36 -3.64
N LEU A 166 -7.20 -10.27 -2.36
CA LEU A 166 -8.13 -10.14 -1.24
C LEU A 166 -8.27 -8.66 -0.88
N PHE A 167 -9.48 -8.14 -0.84
CA PHE A 167 -9.75 -6.81 -0.30
C PHE A 167 -10.02 -6.90 1.20
N ILE A 168 -9.19 -6.25 2.02
CA ILE A 168 -9.25 -6.31 3.48
C ILE A 168 -9.28 -4.90 4.03
N SER A 169 -10.24 -4.60 4.93
CA SER A 169 -10.37 -3.30 5.59
C SER A 169 -9.70 -3.28 6.95
N ASP A 170 -9.83 -4.36 7.73
CA ASP A 170 -9.20 -4.49 9.04
C ASP A 170 -7.87 -5.25 8.90
N THR A 171 -6.78 -4.50 8.88
CA THR A 171 -5.45 -5.05 8.60
C THR A 171 -4.51 -4.83 9.79
N THR A 172 -3.67 -5.83 10.09
CA THR A 172 -2.62 -5.74 11.11
C THR A 172 -1.38 -4.99 10.61
N GLY A 173 -1.28 -4.77 9.29
CA GLY A 173 -0.20 -4.01 8.67
C GLY A 173 -0.53 -3.61 7.23
N TYR A 174 0.12 -2.55 6.74
CA TYR A 174 -0.23 -1.94 5.45
C TYR A 174 0.24 -2.75 4.25
N TYR A 175 1.45 -3.28 4.29
CA TYR A 175 2.06 -3.98 3.15
C TYR A 175 2.19 -5.48 3.38
N SER A 176 1.93 -5.97 4.58
CA SER A 176 1.73 -7.37 4.93
C SER A 176 0.77 -7.45 6.11
N THR A 177 -0.18 -8.39 6.08
CA THR A 177 -1.18 -8.55 7.13
C THR A 177 -1.42 -10.03 7.40
N LYS A 178 -1.71 -10.37 8.66
CA LYS A 178 -2.19 -11.71 9.00
C LYS A 178 -3.64 -11.86 8.59
N LEU A 179 -3.96 -13.03 8.03
CA LEU A 179 -5.33 -13.46 7.82
C LEU A 179 -5.82 -14.17 9.08
N THR A 180 -7.09 -14.04 9.41
CA THR A 180 -7.66 -14.68 10.60
C THR A 180 -7.93 -16.15 10.33
N LYS A 181 -7.13 -17.06 10.90
CA LYS A 181 -7.37 -18.50 10.81
C LYS A 181 -8.62 -18.89 11.58
N ILE A 182 -9.45 -19.72 10.97
CA ILE A 182 -10.64 -20.34 11.58
C ILE A 182 -10.32 -21.77 12.01
N ASP A 183 -9.57 -22.47 11.16
CA ASP A 183 -9.03 -23.79 11.40
C ASP A 183 -7.71 -23.97 10.63
N ASN A 184 -7.22 -25.19 10.51
CA ASN A 184 -5.93 -25.50 9.89
C ASN A 184 -5.85 -25.16 8.40
N ILE A 185 -6.96 -25.12 7.69
CA ILE A 185 -7.05 -24.93 6.23
C ILE A 185 -8.00 -23.83 5.81
N THR A 186 -8.59 -23.11 6.79
CA THR A 186 -9.59 -22.09 6.53
C THR A 186 -9.18 -20.78 7.18
N PHE A 187 -9.18 -19.69 6.42
CA PHE A 187 -9.06 -18.34 6.95
C PHE A 187 -10.27 -17.48 6.56
N LYS A 188 -10.47 -16.41 7.30
CA LYS A 188 -11.42 -15.35 6.95
C LYS A 188 -10.73 -14.02 6.74
N ILE A 189 -11.38 -13.17 5.96
CA ILE A 189 -11.08 -11.75 5.83
C ILE A 189 -12.29 -10.92 6.21
N ALA A 190 -12.05 -9.69 6.67
CA ALA A 190 -13.11 -8.71 6.94
C ALA A 190 -12.92 -7.47 6.07
N TYR A 191 -14.01 -6.96 5.52
CA TYR A 191 -13.99 -5.75 4.72
C TYR A 191 -15.29 -4.96 4.82
N TYR A 192 -15.20 -3.64 4.61
CA TYR A 192 -16.37 -2.77 4.57
C TYR A 192 -16.91 -2.68 3.15
N ASP A 193 -18.18 -3.06 2.97
CA ASP A 193 -18.91 -2.96 1.70
C ASP A 193 -19.65 -1.61 1.65
N ASN A 194 -19.14 -0.67 0.84
CA ASN A 194 -19.73 0.65 0.68
C ASN A 194 -21.15 0.62 0.11
N LEU A 195 -21.47 -0.36 -0.75
CA LEU A 195 -22.79 -0.47 -1.35
C LEU A 195 -23.84 -0.94 -0.34
N LYS A 196 -23.41 -1.82 0.57
CA LYS A 196 -24.27 -2.35 1.64
C LYS A 196 -24.20 -1.55 2.94
N GLY A 197 -23.23 -0.64 3.06
CA GLY A 197 -23.01 0.18 4.24
C GLY A 197 -22.67 -0.62 5.50
N LYS A 198 -21.99 -1.77 5.37
CA LYS A 198 -21.68 -2.66 6.50
C LYS A 198 -20.41 -3.46 6.31
N ASN A 199 -19.87 -3.94 7.42
CA ASN A 199 -18.79 -4.92 7.41
C ASN A 199 -19.31 -6.29 6.97
N LEU A 200 -18.50 -6.97 6.15
CA LEU A 200 -18.72 -8.32 5.67
C LEU A 200 -17.51 -9.17 5.99
N GLU A 201 -17.70 -10.47 6.05
CA GLU A 201 -16.64 -11.44 6.19
C GLU A 201 -16.76 -12.47 5.06
N ASP A 202 -15.62 -12.82 4.49
CA ASP A 202 -15.50 -13.90 3.51
C ASP A 202 -14.58 -14.97 4.07
N PHE A 203 -14.97 -16.24 3.87
CA PHE A 203 -14.25 -17.41 4.33
C PHE A 203 -13.65 -18.13 3.14
N PHE A 204 -12.38 -18.54 3.27
CA PHE A 204 -11.63 -19.22 2.22
C PHE A 204 -11.05 -20.52 2.79
N MET A 205 -11.35 -21.63 2.16
CA MET A 205 -10.88 -22.96 2.54
C MET A 205 -9.93 -23.50 1.48
N TRP A 206 -8.83 -24.12 1.91
CA TRP A 206 -7.88 -24.78 1.02
C TRP A 206 -8.48 -26.05 0.41
N ASP A 207 -8.43 -26.13 -0.91
CA ASP A 207 -8.85 -27.30 -1.68
C ASP A 207 -7.75 -27.65 -2.69
N ARG A 208 -6.99 -28.71 -2.38
CA ARG A 208 -5.91 -29.29 -3.18
C ARG A 208 -4.74 -28.34 -3.45
N ASN A 209 -4.93 -27.29 -4.24
CA ASN A 209 -3.86 -26.39 -4.67
C ASN A 209 -4.29 -24.92 -4.74
N LYS A 210 -5.42 -24.58 -4.15
CA LYS A 210 -5.95 -23.20 -4.13
C LYS A 210 -6.94 -23.00 -2.99
N PHE A 211 -7.13 -21.76 -2.60
CA PHE A 211 -8.23 -21.38 -1.73
C PHE A 211 -9.52 -21.18 -2.53
N ILE A 212 -10.64 -21.62 -1.95
CA ILE A 212 -11.98 -21.47 -2.50
C ILE A 212 -12.82 -20.72 -1.47
N LYS A 213 -13.54 -19.70 -1.92
CA LYS A 213 -14.52 -19.01 -1.08
C LYS A 213 -15.70 -19.90 -0.78
N ASN A 214 -16.05 -20.03 0.50
CA ASN A 214 -17.24 -20.73 0.99
C ASN A 214 -18.47 -19.81 1.02
#